data_229473cfdc2b2391cbbc4b31da1712a1
#
_entry.id   229473cfdc2b2391cbbc4b31da1712a1
#
_cell.length_a   1.000
_cell.length_b   1.000
_cell.length_c   1.000
_cell.angle_alpha   90.00
_cell.angle_beta   90.00
_cell.angle_gamma   90.00
#
_symmetry.space_group_name_H-M   'P 1'
#
loop_
_entity.id
_entity.type
_entity.pdbx_description
1 polymer ?
#
loop_
_entity_poly.entity_id
_entity_poly.type
_entity_poly.pdbx_seq_one_letter_code
_entity_poly.pdbx_strand_id
1 'polypeptide(L)'
;PQTLVEYVEDANAQLFEKNVIGAEVYKSTDGGKTWNKTHKDFIDDFYYSYGYYFGQIRVSPYDENKIFILGVPILISTDGGKTFKSINKENVHVDHHAIFINPERKGHIIIANDGGINISYDDGETYFKANTPPVGQFYSVEIDFEKPYNVYGGLQDNGVWFGPSNYKFSYEWYESGRYPYQNLLGGDGMQVEVDSRDNKTIYTGFQFGNYFRIDRISGKRTPIKPKHELGERPLRFNWNTPILLSKHNQDILYFGANRLYRSFNKGETFEPISPDLTKGGKQGDVPYGTLTTISESPLKFGLIYTGSDDGLIYVTKDGGSNWERISDPLPQNFWISRVVASKFDTSTVFVSLNGYRWDNFEPLLFKSTDYGKTWIQLGKNLPYEPINVVAEDPLNQNIIYVGTDHGIYASLNGGEIFYPISKNFPFAPVHDLVIHPRDRELVIATHGRSIYKADVKHLQQLTQEILEKSIYIFEIEKIWFNKNWGNKTYSWSEPVKPELKIPFYLNQNKNVELRIISENGVTVFSKKLNADYGLNYFSYNLTTDSLSLIKLITTKNQKTKTEEYLSRKSDGNLYLIPGKYSVEIFDGKEKVSTIFEIAERNQEE
;
A
#
# COMPACT_ATOMS: atom_id res chain seq x y z
N PRO A 1 1.46 -44.95 -14.95
CA PRO A 1 1.92 -44.57 -13.61
C PRO A 1 2.93 -43.43 -13.67
N GLN A 2 3.95 -43.50 -14.54
CA GLN A 2 4.95 -42.45 -14.70
C GLN A 2 4.34 -41.10 -15.18
N THR A 3 3.38 -41.19 -16.12
CA THR A 3 2.65 -40.02 -16.62
C THR A 3 1.82 -39.34 -15.54
N LEU A 4 1.31 -40.08 -14.57
CA LEU A 4 0.52 -39.51 -13.46
C LEU A 4 1.42 -38.77 -12.46
N VAL A 5 2.64 -39.27 -12.24
CA VAL A 5 3.64 -38.65 -11.35
C VAL A 5 4.18 -37.36 -11.97
N GLU A 6 4.48 -37.36 -13.28
CA GLU A 6 4.94 -36.14 -13.98
C GLU A 6 3.92 -34.97 -13.96
N TYR A 7 2.63 -35.28 -13.82
CA TYR A 7 1.58 -34.26 -13.80
C TYR A 7 1.06 -33.89 -12.41
N VAL A 8 1.55 -34.51 -11.34
CA VAL A 8 1.17 -34.22 -9.97
C VAL A 8 2.22 -33.40 -9.25
N GLU A 9 3.48 -33.40 -9.69
CA GLU A 9 4.56 -32.65 -9.10
C GLU A 9 4.47 -31.15 -9.43
N ASP A 10 4.74 -30.31 -8.43
CA ASP A 10 4.93 -28.87 -8.60
C ASP A 10 6.14 -28.64 -9.52
N ALA A 11 6.04 -27.69 -10.46
CA ALA A 11 7.15 -27.31 -11.34
C ALA A 11 8.41 -26.87 -10.56
N ASN A 12 8.25 -26.48 -9.31
CA ASN A 12 9.33 -26.09 -8.41
C ASN A 12 9.81 -27.25 -7.50
N ALA A 13 9.14 -28.41 -7.48
CA ALA A 13 9.53 -29.53 -6.61
C ALA A 13 10.99 -29.96 -6.84
N GLN A 14 11.44 -29.95 -8.08
CA GLN A 14 12.83 -30.29 -8.44
C GLN A 14 13.87 -29.32 -7.90
N LEU A 15 13.53 -28.09 -7.54
CA LEU A 15 14.44 -27.14 -6.93
C LEU A 15 14.81 -27.54 -5.50
N PHE A 16 13.89 -28.19 -4.80
CA PHE A 16 14.07 -28.64 -3.41
C PHE A 16 14.73 -30.04 -3.32
N GLU A 17 14.82 -30.78 -4.43
CA GLU A 17 15.43 -32.10 -4.48
C GLU A 17 16.95 -32.09 -4.75
N LYS A 18 17.52 -30.94 -5.13
CA LYS A 18 18.97 -30.81 -5.35
C LYS A 18 19.68 -30.70 -4.00
N ASN A 19 20.62 -31.62 -3.76
CA ASN A 19 21.55 -31.50 -2.64
C ASN A 19 22.37 -30.21 -2.78
N VAL A 20 22.13 -29.25 -1.88
CA VAL A 20 22.91 -28.03 -1.78
C VAL A 20 24.09 -28.31 -0.87
N ILE A 21 25.31 -28.06 -1.35
CA ILE A 21 26.50 -28.06 -0.50
C ILE A 21 26.36 -26.91 0.50
N GLY A 22 26.36 -27.24 1.80
CA GLY A 22 26.17 -26.25 2.88
C GLY A 22 27.31 -25.24 2.95
N ALA A 23 27.20 -24.28 3.85
CA ALA A 23 28.21 -23.24 4.04
C ALA A 23 29.50 -23.78 4.63
N GLU A 24 30.60 -23.09 4.32
CA GLU A 24 31.92 -23.33 4.90
C GLU A 24 32.53 -22.03 5.43
N VAL A 25 33.21 -22.10 6.57
CA VAL A 25 33.94 -20.99 7.18
C VAL A 25 35.41 -21.28 7.23
N TYR A 26 36.22 -20.35 6.74
CA TYR A 26 37.66 -20.43 6.69
C TYR A 26 38.30 -19.33 7.54
N LYS A 27 39.42 -19.65 8.20
CA LYS A 27 40.25 -18.72 9.00
C LYS A 27 41.66 -18.66 8.46
N SER A 28 42.21 -17.46 8.34
CA SER A 28 43.61 -17.19 8.12
C SER A 28 44.27 -16.68 9.41
N THR A 29 45.50 -17.10 9.68
CA THR A 29 46.32 -16.61 10.80
C THR A 29 47.59 -15.90 10.32
N ASP A 30 47.75 -15.71 9.01
CA ASP A 30 48.94 -15.14 8.37
C ASP A 30 48.66 -13.96 7.45
N GLY A 31 47.55 -13.24 7.73
CA GLY A 31 47.15 -12.07 6.96
C GLY A 31 46.54 -12.40 5.58
N GLY A 32 45.90 -13.56 5.46
CA GLY A 32 45.20 -13.97 4.23
C GLY A 32 46.07 -14.74 3.22
N LYS A 33 47.31 -15.11 3.58
CA LYS A 33 48.20 -15.88 2.70
C LYS A 33 47.77 -17.35 2.61
N THR A 34 47.31 -17.91 3.74
CA THR A 34 46.76 -19.27 3.80
C THR A 34 45.41 -19.25 4.53
N TRP A 35 44.54 -20.18 4.16
CA TRP A 35 43.21 -20.30 4.71
C TRP A 35 42.93 -21.75 5.11
N ASN A 36 42.43 -21.95 6.31
CA ASN A 36 42.11 -23.26 6.84
C ASN A 36 40.61 -23.31 7.20
N LYS A 37 39.94 -24.37 6.78
CA LYS A 37 38.56 -24.63 7.17
C LYS A 37 38.46 -24.79 8.68
N THR A 38 37.53 -24.13 9.32
CA THR A 38 37.44 -24.09 10.78
C THR A 38 36.68 -25.30 11.35
N HIS A 39 35.82 -25.94 10.58
CA HIS A 39 34.95 -27.06 10.97
C HIS A 39 35.13 -28.25 10.04
N LYS A 40 34.69 -29.44 10.47
CA LYS A 40 34.94 -30.70 9.76
C LYS A 40 33.97 -30.87 8.58
N ASP A 41 32.68 -30.79 8.83
CA ASP A 41 31.60 -31.03 7.86
C ASP A 41 31.09 -29.72 7.28
N PHE A 42 30.14 -29.76 6.35
CA PHE A 42 29.43 -28.56 5.91
C PHE A 42 28.48 -28.07 7.02
N ILE A 43 28.14 -26.78 6.99
CA ILE A 43 27.07 -26.20 7.83
C ILE A 43 25.78 -26.36 7.07
N ASP A 44 25.02 -27.40 7.40
CA ASP A 44 23.75 -27.70 6.76
C ASP A 44 22.63 -26.77 7.23
N ASP A 45 21.49 -26.77 6.51
CA ASP A 45 20.30 -25.99 6.82
C ASP A 45 20.58 -24.48 7.02
N PHE A 46 21.53 -23.95 6.25
CA PHE A 46 21.97 -22.57 6.37
C PHE A 46 21.60 -21.71 5.16
N TYR A 47 21.94 -22.15 3.95
CA TYR A 47 21.66 -21.41 2.72
C TYR A 47 20.50 -22.00 1.92
N TYR A 48 20.18 -23.27 2.14
CA TYR A 48 19.28 -24.03 1.24
C TYR A 48 19.75 -23.87 -0.21
N SER A 49 18.86 -23.43 -1.11
CA SER A 49 19.20 -23.15 -2.51
C SER A 49 19.69 -21.70 -2.75
N TYR A 50 19.79 -20.86 -1.70
CA TYR A 50 20.05 -19.41 -1.82
C TYR A 50 21.49 -19.00 -1.50
N GLY A 51 22.48 -19.89 -1.68
CA GLY A 51 23.88 -19.59 -1.41
C GLY A 51 24.48 -18.42 -2.20
N TYR A 52 23.84 -18.02 -3.30
CA TYR A 52 24.19 -16.84 -4.08
C TYR A 52 23.72 -15.52 -3.42
N TYR A 53 22.79 -15.60 -2.47
CA TYR A 53 22.12 -14.45 -1.88
C TYR A 53 22.64 -14.10 -0.49
N PHE A 54 22.99 -15.10 0.32
CA PHE A 54 23.54 -14.94 1.64
C PHE A 54 25.07 -15.09 1.64
N GLY A 55 25.74 -14.66 2.71
CA GLY A 55 27.20 -14.87 2.82
C GLY A 55 27.89 -13.90 3.75
N GLN A 56 27.16 -13.28 4.68
CA GLN A 56 27.79 -12.39 5.64
C GLN A 56 28.37 -13.13 6.85
N ILE A 57 29.57 -12.72 7.27
CA ILE A 57 30.23 -13.17 8.47
C ILE A 57 30.73 -11.97 9.29
N ARG A 58 30.57 -12.01 10.59
CA ARG A 58 31.08 -10.99 11.52
C ARG A 58 31.76 -11.67 12.73
N VAL A 59 32.91 -11.15 13.12
CA VAL A 59 33.60 -11.55 14.34
C VAL A 59 33.30 -10.55 15.44
N SER A 60 33.05 -11.03 16.65
CA SER A 60 32.82 -10.16 17.80
C SER A 60 34.07 -9.30 18.12
N PRO A 61 33.90 -8.00 18.36
CA PRO A 61 35.04 -7.15 18.79
C PRO A 61 35.57 -7.49 20.19
N TYR A 62 34.89 -8.34 20.94
CA TYR A 62 35.22 -8.73 22.31
C TYR A 62 35.89 -10.12 22.42
N ASP A 63 35.67 -10.97 21.39
CA ASP A 63 36.15 -12.36 21.42
C ASP A 63 36.32 -12.86 19.99
N GLU A 64 37.54 -13.14 19.60
CA GLU A 64 37.89 -13.65 18.26
C GLU A 64 37.30 -15.05 17.96
N ASN A 65 36.91 -15.80 18.99
CA ASN A 65 36.25 -17.09 18.83
C ASN A 65 34.75 -16.98 18.67
N LYS A 66 34.17 -15.79 18.92
CA LYS A 66 32.73 -15.55 18.75
C LYS A 66 32.47 -14.99 17.35
N ILE A 67 31.80 -15.79 16.52
CA ILE A 67 31.57 -15.53 15.10
C ILE A 67 30.09 -15.65 14.82
N PHE A 68 29.54 -14.70 14.07
CA PHE A 68 28.16 -14.73 13.55
C PHE A 68 28.21 -14.94 12.04
N ILE A 69 27.36 -15.83 11.54
CA ILE A 69 27.14 -16.02 10.10
C ILE A 69 25.66 -15.87 9.81
N LEU A 70 25.35 -15.24 8.65
CA LEU A 70 24.01 -14.86 8.24
C LEU A 70 23.63 -15.61 6.97
N GLY A 71 22.53 -16.32 7.08
CA GLY A 71 21.88 -17.08 6.02
C GLY A 71 20.38 -17.04 6.22
N VAL A 72 19.66 -18.09 5.86
CA VAL A 72 18.25 -18.26 6.23
C VAL A 72 18.11 -18.19 7.74
N PRO A 73 18.79 -19.03 8.58
CA PRO A 73 18.98 -18.75 10.00
C PRO A 73 20.19 -17.83 10.24
N ILE A 74 20.23 -17.17 11.40
CA ILE A 74 21.46 -16.61 11.94
C ILE A 74 22.09 -17.61 12.90
N LEU A 75 23.38 -17.88 12.71
CA LEU A 75 24.12 -18.82 13.54
C LEU A 75 25.25 -18.11 14.28
N ILE A 76 25.56 -18.61 15.49
CA ILE A 76 26.68 -18.17 16.30
C ILE A 76 27.64 -19.34 16.55
N SER A 77 28.94 -19.07 16.47
CA SER A 77 30.01 -19.91 17.01
C SER A 77 30.62 -19.20 18.21
N THR A 78 31.07 -19.95 19.23
CA THR A 78 31.82 -19.47 20.40
C THR A 78 33.15 -20.19 20.56
N ASP A 79 33.57 -20.99 19.57
CA ASP A 79 34.75 -21.84 19.59
C ASP A 79 35.67 -21.64 18.37
N GLY A 80 35.59 -20.46 17.77
CA GLY A 80 36.42 -20.10 16.61
C GLY A 80 35.94 -20.71 15.30
N GLY A 81 34.66 -21.02 15.18
CA GLY A 81 34.05 -21.56 13.97
C GLY A 81 34.06 -23.08 13.88
N LYS A 82 34.40 -23.80 14.95
CA LYS A 82 34.37 -25.28 14.96
C LYS A 82 32.98 -25.83 15.00
N THR A 83 32.11 -25.18 15.76
CA THR A 83 30.66 -25.52 15.83
C THR A 83 29.81 -24.26 15.72
N PHE A 84 28.59 -24.42 15.21
CA PHE A 84 27.63 -23.36 15.05
C PHE A 84 26.29 -23.77 15.64
N LYS A 85 25.59 -22.82 16.28
CA LYS A 85 24.20 -22.99 16.75
C LYS A 85 23.32 -21.85 16.29
N SER A 86 22.05 -22.13 16.01
CA SER A 86 21.08 -21.08 15.69
C SER A 86 20.77 -20.24 16.92
N ILE A 87 20.65 -18.94 16.70
CA ILE A 87 20.14 -17.94 17.64
C ILE A 87 18.84 -17.30 17.16
N ASN A 88 18.19 -17.89 16.15
CA ASN A 88 16.82 -17.53 15.80
C ASN A 88 15.90 -17.81 16.98
N LYS A 89 14.88 -16.97 17.13
CA LYS A 89 13.79 -17.12 18.12
C LYS A 89 12.45 -16.98 17.40
N GLU A 90 11.36 -17.35 18.05
CA GLU A 90 10.01 -17.32 17.49
C GLU A 90 9.58 -15.94 16.94
N ASN A 91 10.05 -14.85 17.56
CA ASN A 91 9.75 -13.47 17.15
C ASN A 91 10.81 -12.86 16.19
N VAL A 92 11.70 -13.67 15.63
CA VAL A 92 12.76 -13.27 14.69
C VAL A 92 12.49 -13.93 13.35
N HIS A 93 12.26 -13.13 12.31
CA HIS A 93 12.11 -13.63 10.95
C HIS A 93 13.42 -14.26 10.47
N VAL A 94 13.35 -15.19 9.56
CA VAL A 94 14.50 -15.76 8.86
C VAL A 94 15.05 -14.77 7.80
N ASP A 95 16.00 -15.24 6.98
CA ASP A 95 16.57 -14.49 5.85
C ASP A 95 17.34 -13.26 6.31
N HIS A 96 18.50 -13.51 6.95
CA HIS A 96 19.30 -12.47 7.60
C HIS A 96 20.31 -11.84 6.64
N HIS A 97 20.26 -10.50 6.52
CA HIS A 97 21.10 -9.72 5.59
C HIS A 97 22.16 -8.87 6.25
N ALA A 98 21.95 -8.45 7.49
CA ALA A 98 22.90 -7.59 8.18
C ALA A 98 22.92 -7.84 9.69
N ILE A 99 24.10 -7.68 10.29
CA ILE A 99 24.29 -7.63 11.74
C ILE A 99 25.25 -6.50 12.09
N PHE A 100 24.88 -5.72 13.10
CA PHE A 100 25.76 -4.80 13.80
C PHE A 100 26.05 -5.36 15.20
N ILE A 101 27.32 -5.44 15.57
CA ILE A 101 27.78 -5.83 16.91
C ILE A 101 28.34 -4.57 17.56
N ASN A 102 27.72 -4.13 18.66
CA ASN A 102 28.11 -2.90 19.32
C ASN A 102 29.50 -3.03 19.97
N PRO A 103 30.52 -2.24 19.54
CA PRO A 103 31.86 -2.33 20.09
C PRO A 103 32.02 -1.70 21.49
N GLU A 104 30.97 -1.02 22.00
CA GLU A 104 31.01 -0.37 23.32
C GLU A 104 30.17 -1.13 24.36
N ARG A 105 29.30 -2.05 23.90
CA ARG A 105 28.41 -2.80 24.78
C ARG A 105 28.38 -4.29 24.41
N LYS A 106 29.02 -5.11 25.23
CA LYS A 106 29.02 -6.57 25.05
C LYS A 106 27.59 -7.13 25.11
N GLY A 107 27.28 -8.08 24.22
CA GLY A 107 25.96 -8.70 24.11
C GLY A 107 24.96 -7.91 23.30
N HIS A 108 25.23 -6.63 22.97
CA HIS A 108 24.33 -5.80 22.17
C HIS A 108 24.60 -6.04 20.68
N ILE A 109 23.61 -6.63 20.02
CA ILE A 109 23.59 -6.85 18.57
C ILE A 109 22.29 -6.30 17.98
N ILE A 110 22.36 -5.84 16.74
CA ILE A 110 21.20 -5.46 15.93
C ILE A 110 21.26 -6.28 14.65
N ILE A 111 20.20 -7.00 14.36
CA ILE A 111 20.08 -7.82 13.15
C ILE A 111 18.97 -7.27 12.25
N ALA A 112 19.17 -7.37 10.94
CA ALA A 112 18.19 -7.04 9.93
C ALA A 112 17.93 -8.25 9.04
N ASN A 113 16.66 -8.54 8.82
CA ASN A 113 16.14 -9.66 8.05
C ASN A 113 14.88 -9.25 7.29
N ASP A 114 14.27 -10.16 6.54
CA ASP A 114 13.09 -9.87 5.73
C ASP A 114 11.84 -9.51 6.57
N GLY A 115 11.84 -9.78 7.86
CA GLY A 115 10.83 -9.29 8.81
C GLY A 115 11.14 -7.93 9.46
N GLY A 116 12.29 -7.31 9.18
CA GLY A 116 12.68 -6.00 9.69
C GLY A 116 13.90 -6.05 10.63
N ILE A 117 13.84 -5.31 11.73
CA ILE A 117 14.95 -5.10 12.68
C ILE A 117 14.66 -5.75 14.02
N ASN A 118 15.62 -6.54 14.51
CA ASN A 118 15.60 -7.10 15.85
C ASN A 118 16.84 -6.67 16.64
N ILE A 119 16.66 -6.35 17.91
CA ILE A 119 17.70 -5.89 18.82
C ILE A 119 17.82 -6.88 19.96
N SER A 120 19.04 -7.32 20.26
CA SER A 120 19.35 -8.16 21.42
C SER A 120 20.40 -7.47 22.30
N TYR A 121 20.36 -7.72 23.59
CA TYR A 121 21.34 -7.25 24.58
C TYR A 121 22.09 -8.40 25.28
N ASP A 122 21.85 -9.62 24.84
CA ASP A 122 22.34 -10.88 25.43
C ASP A 122 22.87 -11.88 24.38
N ASP A 123 23.51 -11.35 23.31
CA ASP A 123 24.08 -12.15 22.21
C ASP A 123 23.03 -13.01 21.46
N GLY A 124 21.76 -12.60 21.43
CA GLY A 124 20.70 -13.30 20.72
C GLY A 124 19.93 -14.35 21.53
N GLU A 125 20.05 -14.35 22.85
CA GLU A 125 19.20 -15.20 23.68
C GLU A 125 17.76 -14.65 23.76
N THR A 126 17.60 -13.32 23.77
CA THR A 126 16.31 -12.64 23.64
C THR A 126 16.38 -11.49 22.63
N TYR A 127 15.24 -11.19 22.00
CA TYR A 127 15.16 -10.11 21.02
C TYR A 127 13.95 -9.19 21.27
N PHE A 128 14.19 -7.91 21.06
CA PHE A 128 13.17 -6.90 20.88
C PHE A 128 13.00 -6.64 19.38
N LYS A 129 11.78 -6.83 18.85
CA LYS A 129 11.46 -6.50 17.44
C LYS A 129 11.07 -5.03 17.33
N ALA A 130 11.80 -4.28 16.49
CA ALA A 130 11.52 -2.88 16.23
C ALA A 130 10.41 -2.74 15.17
N ASN A 131 9.15 -2.62 15.61
CA ASN A 131 7.97 -2.53 14.73
C ASN A 131 7.62 -1.08 14.32
N THR A 132 8.44 -0.09 14.65
CA THR A 132 8.18 1.33 14.39
C THR A 132 8.62 1.84 13.01
N PRO A 133 9.64 1.31 12.33
CA PRO A 133 9.98 1.76 10.99
C PRO A 133 8.81 1.48 10.02
N PRO A 134 8.40 2.46 9.19
CA PRO A 134 7.36 2.27 8.18
C PRO A 134 7.95 1.54 6.96
N VAL A 135 8.31 0.30 7.15
CA VAL A 135 8.87 -0.59 6.12
C VAL A 135 7.94 -1.77 5.91
N GLY A 136 7.66 -2.09 4.66
CA GLY A 136 6.78 -3.18 4.27
C GLY A 136 6.70 -3.24 2.76
N GLN A 137 6.88 -4.44 2.19
CA GLN A 137 6.90 -4.69 0.75
C GLN A 137 5.54 -5.23 0.32
N PHE A 138 4.56 -4.33 0.13
CA PHE A 138 3.23 -4.72 -0.28
C PHE A 138 3.17 -5.10 -1.76
N TYR A 139 2.53 -6.23 -2.06
CA TYR A 139 2.14 -6.62 -3.40
C TYR A 139 0.76 -6.07 -3.78
N SER A 140 -0.16 -6.02 -2.81
CA SER A 140 -1.52 -5.56 -3.05
C SER A 140 -2.14 -4.92 -1.82
N VAL A 141 -3.23 -4.17 -2.04
CA VAL A 141 -4.06 -3.56 -1.00
C VAL A 141 -5.53 -3.66 -1.36
N GLU A 142 -6.37 -3.92 -0.35
CA GLU A 142 -7.83 -3.93 -0.46
C GLU A 142 -8.46 -3.29 0.77
N ILE A 143 -9.74 -2.96 0.70
CA ILE A 143 -10.53 -2.31 1.75
C ILE A 143 -11.87 -3.01 1.96
N ASP A 144 -12.43 -2.89 3.17
CA ASP A 144 -13.83 -3.25 3.43
C ASP A 144 -14.72 -2.01 3.58
N PHE A 145 -15.99 -2.22 3.93
CA PHE A 145 -16.99 -1.16 4.11
C PHE A 145 -17.44 -0.97 5.55
N GLU A 146 -16.70 -1.50 6.54
CA GLU A 146 -16.94 -1.21 7.96
C GLU A 146 -16.79 0.29 8.29
N LYS A 147 -17.07 0.70 9.51
CA LYS A 147 -16.88 2.07 10.00
C LYS A 147 -16.16 2.05 11.35
N PRO A 148 -14.89 2.45 11.43
CA PRO A 148 -13.99 2.78 10.30
C PRO A 148 -13.77 1.56 9.40
N TYR A 149 -13.45 1.76 8.12
CA TYR A 149 -13.12 0.67 7.23
C TYR A 149 -11.74 0.08 7.59
N ASN A 150 -11.53 -1.19 7.24
CA ASN A 150 -10.22 -1.81 7.39
C ASN A 150 -9.47 -1.79 6.06
N VAL A 151 -8.15 -1.73 6.18
CA VAL A 151 -7.20 -1.87 5.09
C VAL A 151 -6.58 -3.26 5.21
N TYR A 152 -6.55 -3.99 4.10
CA TYR A 152 -5.95 -5.32 3.96
C TYR A 152 -4.75 -5.22 3.03
N GLY A 153 -3.72 -6.00 3.26
CA GLY A 153 -2.58 -6.05 2.36
C GLY A 153 -1.77 -7.33 2.49
N GLY A 154 -1.30 -7.81 1.33
CA GLY A 154 -0.35 -8.90 1.21
C GLY A 154 1.06 -8.37 1.01
N LEU A 155 2.01 -8.91 1.77
CA LEU A 155 3.40 -8.47 1.79
C LEU A 155 4.34 -9.60 1.42
N GLN A 156 5.40 -9.27 0.72
CA GLN A 156 6.53 -10.19 0.54
C GLN A 156 7.07 -10.58 1.91
N ASP A 157 7.32 -11.87 2.12
CA ASP A 157 7.90 -12.52 3.31
C ASP A 157 7.09 -12.38 4.60
N ASN A 158 6.16 -11.44 4.67
CA ASN A 158 5.50 -11.06 5.92
C ASN A 158 4.00 -11.38 5.97
N GLY A 159 3.48 -12.11 5.00
CA GLY A 159 2.10 -12.61 4.99
C GLY A 159 1.05 -11.56 4.67
N VAL A 160 -0.18 -11.82 5.10
CA VAL A 160 -1.35 -10.97 4.87
C VAL A 160 -1.82 -10.37 6.19
N TRP A 161 -2.04 -9.07 6.19
CA TRP A 161 -2.44 -8.31 7.37
C TRP A 161 -3.66 -7.45 7.09
N PHE A 162 -4.42 -7.12 8.14
CA PHE A 162 -5.49 -6.13 8.08
C PHE A 162 -5.53 -5.28 9.35
N GLY A 163 -6.08 -4.09 9.24
CA GLY A 163 -6.26 -3.19 10.37
C GLY A 163 -7.07 -1.95 10.03
N PRO A 164 -7.52 -1.18 11.05
CA PRO A 164 -8.41 -0.04 10.85
C PRO A 164 -7.73 1.12 10.13
N SER A 165 -8.46 1.74 9.20
CA SER A 165 -7.98 2.87 8.38
C SER A 165 -7.67 4.14 9.19
N ASN A 166 -8.28 4.31 10.35
CA ASN A 166 -8.12 5.47 11.23
C ASN A 166 -7.10 5.27 12.35
N TYR A 167 -6.27 4.22 12.23
CA TYR A 167 -5.26 3.91 13.21
C TYR A 167 -4.38 5.11 13.54
N LYS A 168 -4.10 5.26 14.83
CA LYS A 168 -3.14 6.24 15.36
C LYS A 168 -2.20 5.55 16.33
N PHE A 169 -0.94 5.97 16.30
CA PHE A 169 0.04 5.50 17.27
C PHE A 169 -0.48 5.70 18.70
N SER A 170 -0.33 4.66 19.54
CA SER A 170 -0.67 4.69 20.96
C SER A 170 0.39 3.94 21.75
N TYR A 171 0.70 4.43 22.95
CA TYR A 171 1.58 3.73 23.89
C TYR A 171 1.04 2.38 24.36
N GLU A 172 -0.26 2.16 24.27
CA GLU A 172 -0.90 0.88 24.59
C GLU A 172 -0.33 -0.30 23.80
N TRP A 173 0.25 -0.07 22.64
CA TRP A 173 0.94 -1.12 21.88
C TRP A 173 2.08 -1.73 22.67
N TYR A 174 2.93 -0.87 23.27
CA TYR A 174 4.08 -1.33 24.01
C TYR A 174 3.67 -1.99 25.33
N GLU A 175 2.64 -1.47 25.97
CA GLU A 175 2.21 -1.94 27.28
C GLU A 175 1.36 -3.19 27.20
N SER A 176 0.46 -3.31 26.21
CA SER A 176 -0.52 -4.39 26.11
C SER A 176 -0.23 -5.40 25.00
N GLY A 177 0.73 -5.10 24.09
CA GLY A 177 0.98 -5.89 22.89
C GLY A 177 -0.18 -5.88 21.90
N ARG A 178 -1.12 -4.95 22.06
CA ARG A 178 -2.31 -4.83 21.19
C ARG A 178 -1.97 -4.01 19.95
N TYR A 179 -1.39 -4.68 18.98
CA TYR A 179 -1.20 -4.06 17.66
C TYR A 179 -2.54 -3.90 16.96
N PRO A 180 -2.78 -2.77 16.27
CA PRO A 180 -4.03 -2.53 15.56
C PRO A 180 -4.18 -3.41 14.32
N TYR A 181 -3.05 -3.84 13.74
CA TYR A 181 -3.02 -4.74 12.60
C TYR A 181 -2.90 -6.19 13.06
N GLN A 182 -3.66 -7.06 12.42
CA GLN A 182 -3.73 -8.49 12.72
C GLN A 182 -3.28 -9.29 11.50
N ASN A 183 -2.52 -10.36 11.73
CA ASN A 183 -2.10 -11.29 10.70
C ASN A 183 -3.24 -12.27 10.36
N LEU A 184 -3.52 -12.42 9.07
CA LEU A 184 -4.50 -13.38 8.54
C LEU A 184 -3.83 -14.67 8.07
N LEU A 185 -2.66 -14.55 7.44
CA LEU A 185 -1.97 -15.67 6.79
C LEU A 185 -0.47 -15.37 6.72
N GLY A 186 0.38 -16.41 6.82
CA GLY A 186 1.83 -16.32 6.60
C GLY A 186 2.22 -16.52 5.14
N GLY A 187 3.52 -16.60 4.87
CA GLY A 187 4.12 -16.72 3.52
C GLY A 187 4.28 -15.36 2.84
N ASP A 188 4.50 -15.36 1.52
CA ASP A 188 4.39 -14.13 0.71
C ASP A 188 2.93 -13.83 0.47
N GLY A 189 2.40 -12.88 1.21
CA GLY A 189 0.99 -12.50 1.12
C GLY A 189 0.66 -11.87 -0.22
N MET A 190 -0.38 -12.38 -0.88
CA MET A 190 -0.79 -12.00 -2.23
C MET A 190 -2.04 -11.11 -2.22
N GLN A 191 -2.79 -11.12 -3.31
CA GLN A 191 -4.04 -10.36 -3.42
C GLN A 191 -5.04 -10.70 -2.33
N VAL A 192 -5.85 -9.71 -1.99
CA VAL A 192 -6.94 -9.84 -1.03
C VAL A 192 -8.23 -9.40 -1.71
N GLU A 193 -9.29 -10.18 -1.54
CA GLU A 193 -10.67 -9.79 -1.89
C GLU A 193 -11.54 -9.93 -0.64
N VAL A 194 -12.41 -8.96 -0.43
CA VAL A 194 -13.30 -8.91 0.74
C VAL A 194 -14.76 -8.96 0.30
N ASP A 195 -15.54 -9.89 0.85
CA ASP A 195 -16.99 -9.92 0.63
C ASP A 195 -17.64 -8.70 1.32
N SER A 196 -18.00 -7.69 0.54
CA SER A 196 -18.56 -6.43 1.04
C SER A 196 -19.95 -6.57 1.66
N ARG A 197 -20.61 -7.73 1.51
CA ARG A 197 -21.91 -8.02 2.12
C ARG A 197 -21.81 -8.29 3.62
N ASP A 198 -20.67 -8.86 4.06
CA ASP A 198 -20.45 -9.23 5.46
C ASP A 198 -19.15 -8.64 6.07
N ASN A 199 -18.23 -8.14 5.24
CA ASN A 199 -16.92 -7.58 5.61
C ASN A 199 -16.04 -8.52 6.46
N LYS A 200 -16.32 -9.82 6.46
CA LYS A 200 -15.61 -10.83 7.25
C LYS A 200 -15.14 -12.04 6.46
N THR A 201 -15.76 -12.32 5.31
CA THR A 201 -15.33 -13.37 4.38
C THR A 201 -14.22 -12.81 3.50
N ILE A 202 -13.01 -13.32 3.68
CA ILE A 202 -11.80 -12.85 3.02
C ILE A 202 -11.28 -13.95 2.10
N TYR A 203 -10.86 -13.59 0.89
CA TYR A 203 -10.16 -14.46 -0.05
C TYR A 203 -8.74 -13.94 -0.20
N THR A 204 -7.75 -14.73 0.16
CA THR A 204 -6.34 -14.36 0.08
C THR A 204 -5.46 -15.60 0.15
N GLY A 205 -4.18 -15.44 -0.12
CA GLY A 205 -3.26 -16.57 -0.13
C GLY A 205 -1.80 -16.17 -0.16
N PHE A 206 -0.99 -17.14 -0.49
CA PHE A 206 0.45 -17.00 -0.70
C PHE A 206 0.83 -17.48 -2.10
N GLN A 207 2.10 -17.44 -2.45
CA GLN A 207 2.64 -17.64 -3.78
C GLN A 207 1.98 -18.80 -4.57
N PHE A 208 1.93 -18.64 -5.88
CA PHE A 208 1.52 -19.68 -6.83
C PHE A 208 0.10 -20.23 -6.62
N GLY A 209 -0.84 -19.34 -6.30
CA GLY A 209 -2.27 -19.67 -6.23
C GLY A 209 -2.67 -20.50 -5.00
N ASN A 210 -1.87 -20.52 -3.95
CA ASN A 210 -2.24 -21.18 -2.70
C ASN A 210 -3.16 -20.27 -1.88
N TYR A 211 -4.42 -20.19 -2.30
CA TYR A 211 -5.42 -19.28 -1.73
C TYR A 211 -6.40 -19.98 -0.79
N PHE A 212 -6.99 -19.19 0.10
CA PHE A 212 -7.97 -19.61 1.09
C PHE A 212 -9.14 -18.65 1.12
N ARG A 213 -10.32 -19.19 1.40
CA ARG A 213 -11.44 -18.43 1.94
C ARG A 213 -11.31 -18.45 3.47
N ILE A 214 -11.23 -17.29 4.08
CA ILE A 214 -10.99 -17.10 5.51
C ILE A 214 -12.18 -16.38 6.12
N ASP A 215 -12.74 -16.93 7.18
CA ASP A 215 -13.65 -16.19 8.07
C ASP A 215 -12.79 -15.41 9.08
N ARG A 216 -12.76 -14.09 8.95
CA ARG A 216 -11.91 -13.19 9.74
C ARG A 216 -12.20 -13.28 11.25
N ILE A 217 -13.44 -13.60 11.64
CA ILE A 217 -13.87 -13.62 13.03
C ILE A 217 -13.48 -14.96 13.71
N SER A 218 -13.77 -16.08 13.05
CA SER A 218 -13.46 -17.40 13.60
C SER A 218 -12.05 -17.88 13.30
N GLY A 219 -11.36 -17.24 12.32
CA GLY A 219 -10.07 -17.69 11.81
C GLY A 219 -10.13 -18.97 10.97
N LYS A 220 -11.34 -19.49 10.65
CA LYS A 220 -11.50 -20.69 9.83
C LYS A 220 -10.99 -20.45 8.42
N ARG A 221 -10.10 -21.33 7.95
CA ARG A 221 -9.51 -21.30 6.60
C ARG A 221 -9.99 -22.48 5.78
N THR A 222 -10.44 -22.23 4.56
CA THR A 222 -10.85 -23.25 3.60
C THR A 222 -10.00 -23.05 2.33
N PRO A 223 -9.19 -24.04 1.90
CA PRO A 223 -8.38 -23.90 0.69
C PRO A 223 -9.28 -23.79 -0.53
N ILE A 224 -8.91 -22.91 -1.47
CA ILE A 224 -9.62 -22.64 -2.71
C ILE A 224 -8.60 -22.55 -3.85
N LYS A 225 -8.38 -23.60 -4.59
CA LYS A 225 -7.45 -23.62 -5.73
C LYS A 225 -8.03 -24.46 -6.85
N PRO A 226 -8.12 -23.92 -8.09
CA PRO A 226 -8.49 -24.74 -9.24
C PRO A 226 -7.51 -25.88 -9.43
N LYS A 227 -8.01 -27.01 -9.91
CA LYS A 227 -7.21 -28.20 -10.24
C LYS A 227 -7.34 -28.48 -11.73
N HIS A 228 -6.26 -28.98 -12.32
CA HIS A 228 -6.30 -29.53 -13.68
C HIS A 228 -6.99 -30.91 -13.70
N GLU A 229 -7.52 -31.28 -14.83
CA GLU A 229 -8.11 -32.60 -15.02
C GLU A 229 -7.01 -33.68 -15.13
N LEU A 230 -7.37 -34.91 -14.78
CA LEU A 230 -6.45 -36.05 -14.91
C LEU A 230 -6.02 -36.23 -16.37
N GLY A 231 -4.72 -36.25 -16.61
CA GLY A 231 -4.13 -36.36 -17.95
C GLY A 231 -3.82 -35.01 -18.63
N GLU A 232 -4.24 -33.91 -18.06
CA GLU A 232 -3.78 -32.56 -18.46
C GLU A 232 -2.45 -32.20 -17.78
N ARG A 233 -1.72 -31.26 -18.40
CA ARG A 233 -0.55 -30.67 -17.75
C ARG A 233 -0.98 -29.85 -16.53
N PRO A 234 -0.14 -29.80 -15.45
CA PRO A 234 -0.40 -28.95 -14.31
C PRO A 234 -0.65 -27.49 -14.70
N LEU A 235 -1.56 -26.83 -13.98
CA LEU A 235 -1.83 -25.42 -14.17
C LEU A 235 -0.60 -24.60 -13.80
N ARG A 236 -0.35 -23.55 -14.58
CA ARG A 236 0.68 -22.56 -14.28
C ARG A 236 0.04 -21.38 -13.55
N PHE A 237 0.56 -21.08 -12.38
CA PHE A 237 0.12 -19.96 -11.55
C PHE A 237 1.23 -18.93 -11.43
N ASN A 238 0.90 -17.65 -11.57
CA ASN A 238 1.85 -16.58 -11.32
C ASN A 238 2.27 -16.58 -9.84
N TRP A 239 3.44 -16.03 -9.55
CA TRP A 239 3.84 -15.75 -8.17
C TRP A 239 2.73 -14.99 -7.43
N ASN A 240 2.32 -13.84 -7.96
CA ASN A 240 1.15 -13.10 -7.51
C ASN A 240 -0.06 -13.48 -8.38
N THR A 241 -0.65 -14.62 -8.10
CA THR A 241 -1.79 -15.17 -8.83
C THR A 241 -3.01 -14.26 -8.72
N PRO A 242 -3.63 -13.82 -9.83
CA PRO A 242 -4.78 -12.92 -9.75
C PRO A 242 -6.05 -13.67 -9.37
N ILE A 243 -6.80 -13.09 -8.43
CA ILE A 243 -8.17 -13.45 -8.10
C ILE A 243 -9.08 -12.23 -8.25
N LEU A 244 -10.37 -12.44 -8.45
CA LEU A 244 -11.35 -11.35 -8.49
C LEU A 244 -12.71 -11.82 -7.98
N LEU A 245 -13.24 -11.11 -7.00
CA LEU A 245 -14.61 -11.29 -6.52
C LEU A 245 -15.56 -10.46 -7.38
N SER A 246 -16.56 -11.11 -8.01
CA SER A 246 -17.49 -10.42 -8.91
C SER A 246 -18.28 -9.33 -8.20
N LYS A 247 -18.33 -8.14 -8.78
CA LYS A 247 -19.16 -7.03 -8.28
C LYS A 247 -20.66 -7.25 -8.50
N HIS A 248 -21.05 -8.18 -9.38
CA HIS A 248 -22.45 -8.50 -9.67
C HIS A 248 -23.04 -9.52 -8.70
N ASN A 249 -22.22 -10.49 -8.26
CA ASN A 249 -22.59 -11.47 -7.25
C ASN A 249 -21.34 -12.00 -6.56
N GLN A 250 -21.15 -11.69 -5.29
CA GLN A 250 -19.96 -12.04 -4.53
C GLN A 250 -19.89 -13.52 -4.07
N ASP A 251 -20.79 -14.39 -4.57
CA ASP A 251 -20.57 -15.84 -4.55
C ASP A 251 -19.72 -16.32 -5.74
N ILE A 252 -19.52 -15.42 -6.73
CA ILE A 252 -18.72 -15.68 -7.92
C ILE A 252 -17.30 -15.20 -7.66
N LEU A 253 -16.36 -16.15 -7.76
CA LEU A 253 -14.91 -15.90 -7.66
C LEU A 253 -14.24 -16.31 -8.97
N TYR A 254 -13.48 -15.41 -9.56
CA TYR A 254 -12.58 -15.69 -10.67
C TYR A 254 -11.17 -16.00 -10.16
N PHE A 255 -10.49 -16.93 -10.81
CA PHE A 255 -9.15 -17.37 -10.42
C PHE A 255 -8.28 -17.57 -11.66
N GLY A 256 -7.16 -16.83 -11.74
CA GLY A 256 -6.26 -16.85 -12.89
C GLY A 256 -5.12 -17.86 -12.71
N ALA A 257 -4.98 -18.74 -13.69
CA ALA A 257 -3.81 -19.59 -13.91
C ALA A 257 -3.21 -19.24 -15.28
N ASN A 258 -2.85 -20.23 -16.12
CA ASN A 258 -2.71 -20.03 -17.56
C ASN A 258 -4.07 -19.97 -18.27
N ARG A 259 -5.14 -20.39 -17.58
CA ARG A 259 -6.55 -20.28 -17.95
C ARG A 259 -7.29 -19.47 -16.91
N LEU A 260 -8.44 -18.90 -17.25
CA LEU A 260 -9.35 -18.30 -16.29
C LEU A 260 -10.36 -19.34 -15.81
N TYR A 261 -10.50 -19.42 -14.48
CA TYR A 261 -11.47 -20.25 -13.79
C TYR A 261 -12.54 -19.39 -13.12
N ARG A 262 -13.74 -19.92 -12.99
CA ARG A 262 -14.86 -19.32 -12.29
C ARG A 262 -15.45 -20.30 -11.27
N SER A 263 -15.77 -19.80 -10.09
CA SER A 263 -16.57 -20.48 -9.09
C SER A 263 -17.89 -19.74 -8.92
N PHE A 264 -18.99 -20.46 -8.70
CA PHE A 264 -20.29 -19.88 -8.32
C PHE A 264 -20.64 -20.10 -6.85
N ASN A 265 -19.76 -20.72 -6.09
CA ASN A 265 -19.99 -21.16 -4.70
C ASN A 265 -18.81 -20.79 -3.77
N LYS A 266 -18.33 -19.56 -3.90
CA LYS A 266 -17.29 -19.01 -3.01
C LYS A 266 -15.98 -19.78 -3.04
N GLY A 267 -15.60 -20.33 -4.19
CA GLY A 267 -14.35 -21.07 -4.40
C GLY A 267 -14.38 -22.53 -3.96
N GLU A 268 -15.55 -23.13 -3.68
CA GLU A 268 -15.63 -24.55 -3.35
C GLU A 268 -15.40 -25.45 -4.57
N THR A 269 -15.92 -25.03 -5.73
CA THR A 269 -15.68 -25.69 -7.02
C THR A 269 -15.36 -24.65 -8.07
N PHE A 270 -14.55 -25.03 -9.05
CA PHE A 270 -14.14 -24.19 -10.17
C PHE A 270 -14.41 -24.87 -11.50
N GLU A 271 -14.85 -24.08 -12.48
CA GLU A 271 -14.93 -24.49 -13.89
C GLU A 271 -13.98 -23.62 -14.73
N PRO A 272 -13.25 -24.19 -15.70
CA PRO A 272 -12.50 -23.39 -16.66
C PRO A 272 -13.48 -22.69 -17.62
N ILE A 273 -13.33 -21.36 -17.75
CA ILE A 273 -14.14 -20.55 -18.67
C ILE A 273 -13.32 -19.99 -19.83
N SER A 274 -12.09 -20.46 -20.00
CA SER A 274 -11.23 -20.08 -21.12
C SER A 274 -10.33 -21.22 -21.56
N PRO A 275 -9.81 -21.18 -22.82
CA PRO A 275 -8.61 -21.93 -23.20
C PRO A 275 -7.38 -21.35 -22.45
N ASP A 276 -6.16 -21.86 -22.78
CA ASP A 276 -4.91 -21.22 -22.39
C ASP A 276 -4.82 -19.83 -23.04
N LEU A 277 -4.77 -18.77 -22.20
CA LEU A 277 -4.74 -17.37 -22.64
C LEU A 277 -3.33 -16.79 -22.67
N THR A 278 -2.32 -17.66 -22.75
CA THR A 278 -0.89 -17.31 -22.75
C THR A 278 -0.19 -17.88 -23.97
N LYS A 279 1.08 -17.52 -24.17
CA LYS A 279 1.93 -18.13 -25.22
C LYS A 279 2.46 -19.52 -24.85
N GLY A 280 2.13 -20.02 -23.67
CA GLY A 280 2.58 -21.30 -23.16
C GLY A 280 3.76 -21.17 -22.19
N GLY A 281 4.04 -22.25 -21.45
CA GLY A 281 5.12 -22.31 -20.48
C GLY A 281 6.52 -22.28 -21.12
N LYS A 282 7.48 -21.73 -20.38
CA LYS A 282 8.91 -21.84 -20.68
C LYS A 282 9.58 -22.60 -19.53
N GLN A 283 10.71 -23.25 -19.83
CA GLN A 283 11.58 -23.77 -18.77
C GLN A 283 12.20 -22.63 -17.96
N GLY A 284 12.21 -22.76 -16.64
CA GLY A 284 12.75 -21.78 -15.71
C GLY A 284 12.40 -22.13 -14.27
N ASP A 285 12.91 -21.37 -13.34
CA ASP A 285 12.75 -21.60 -11.90
C ASP A 285 11.35 -21.22 -11.40
N VAL A 286 10.60 -20.43 -12.16
CA VAL A 286 9.22 -20.03 -11.84
C VAL A 286 8.31 -20.27 -13.04
N PRO A 287 7.03 -20.57 -12.83
CA PRO A 287 6.05 -20.69 -13.90
C PRO A 287 5.98 -19.41 -14.75
N TYR A 288 6.00 -19.58 -16.07
CA TYR A 288 5.85 -18.52 -17.07
C TYR A 288 4.71 -18.89 -18.02
N GLY A 289 4.10 -17.87 -18.63
CA GLY A 289 2.85 -18.04 -19.36
C GLY A 289 1.69 -18.19 -18.38
N THR A 290 1.48 -17.18 -17.57
CA THR A 290 0.49 -17.11 -16.49
C THR A 290 -0.31 -15.81 -16.56
N LEU A 291 -1.56 -15.83 -16.10
CA LEU A 291 -2.32 -14.60 -15.93
C LEU A 291 -1.78 -13.78 -14.76
N THR A 292 -1.73 -12.48 -14.96
CA THR A 292 -1.23 -11.49 -13.98
C THR A 292 -2.33 -10.57 -13.46
N THR A 293 -3.43 -10.43 -14.22
CA THR A 293 -4.52 -9.51 -13.89
C THR A 293 -5.83 -9.98 -14.50
N ILE A 294 -6.93 -9.73 -13.78
CA ILE A 294 -8.31 -10.00 -14.19
C ILE A 294 -9.13 -8.75 -13.89
N SER A 295 -10.03 -8.37 -14.80
CA SER A 295 -10.99 -7.28 -14.57
C SER A 295 -12.34 -7.63 -15.16
N GLU A 296 -13.37 -7.75 -14.34
CA GLU A 296 -14.76 -7.81 -14.78
C GLU A 296 -15.35 -6.39 -14.82
N SER A 297 -16.07 -6.06 -15.88
CA SER A 297 -16.80 -4.80 -15.96
C SER A 297 -17.84 -4.72 -14.85
N PRO A 298 -17.84 -3.67 -14.01
CA PRO A 298 -18.88 -3.50 -13.00
C PRO A 298 -20.26 -3.13 -13.60
N LEU A 299 -20.28 -2.78 -14.88
CA LEU A 299 -21.49 -2.38 -15.61
C LEU A 299 -22.16 -3.54 -16.37
N LYS A 300 -21.38 -4.60 -16.67
CA LYS A 300 -21.89 -5.73 -17.46
C LYS A 300 -21.29 -7.05 -16.97
N PHE A 301 -22.10 -7.90 -16.37
CA PHE A 301 -21.73 -9.25 -15.98
C PHE A 301 -21.21 -10.06 -17.19
N GLY A 302 -20.11 -10.77 -16.99
CA GLY A 302 -19.48 -11.61 -18.01
C GLY A 302 -18.72 -10.86 -19.10
N LEU A 303 -18.56 -9.53 -18.99
CA LEU A 303 -17.57 -8.77 -19.75
C LEU A 303 -16.27 -8.78 -18.93
N ILE A 304 -15.31 -9.62 -19.31
CA ILE A 304 -14.10 -9.90 -18.53
C ILE A 304 -12.87 -9.70 -19.41
N TYR A 305 -11.88 -9.04 -18.85
CA TYR A 305 -10.56 -8.84 -19.44
C TYR A 305 -9.50 -9.58 -18.62
N THR A 306 -8.49 -10.13 -19.29
CA THR A 306 -7.32 -10.75 -18.65
C THR A 306 -6.04 -10.24 -19.27
N GLY A 307 -4.97 -10.16 -18.46
CA GLY A 307 -3.61 -9.89 -18.91
C GLY A 307 -2.65 -10.96 -18.41
N SER A 308 -1.55 -11.19 -19.14
CA SER A 308 -0.55 -12.21 -18.83
C SER A 308 0.87 -11.65 -18.70
N ASP A 309 1.77 -12.45 -18.12
CA ASP A 309 3.19 -12.14 -17.98
C ASP A 309 3.97 -12.13 -19.29
N ASP A 310 3.42 -12.74 -20.33
CA ASP A 310 3.99 -12.83 -21.67
C ASP A 310 3.38 -11.81 -22.67
N GLY A 311 2.56 -10.87 -22.17
CA GLY A 311 2.07 -9.70 -22.89
C GLY A 311 0.80 -9.93 -23.71
N LEU A 312 0.02 -10.98 -23.42
CA LEU A 312 -1.27 -11.16 -24.05
C LEU A 312 -2.41 -10.58 -23.23
N ILE A 313 -3.35 -9.96 -23.94
CA ILE A 313 -4.59 -9.45 -23.37
C ILE A 313 -5.75 -10.04 -24.12
N TYR A 314 -6.71 -10.58 -23.39
CA TYR A 314 -7.94 -11.14 -23.95
C TYR A 314 -9.18 -10.50 -23.33
N VAL A 315 -10.26 -10.48 -24.11
CA VAL A 315 -11.59 -10.08 -23.66
C VAL A 315 -12.62 -11.15 -24.01
N THR A 316 -13.53 -11.40 -23.08
CA THR A 316 -14.81 -12.08 -23.34
C THR A 316 -15.95 -11.12 -23.06
N LYS A 317 -17.02 -11.19 -23.89
CA LYS A 317 -18.24 -10.35 -23.76
C LYS A 317 -19.48 -11.16 -23.37
N ASP A 318 -19.29 -12.48 -23.21
CA ASP A 318 -20.33 -13.49 -23.07
C ASP A 318 -20.02 -14.52 -21.94
N GLY A 319 -19.26 -14.09 -20.93
CA GLY A 319 -18.98 -14.88 -19.74
C GLY A 319 -18.04 -16.04 -19.93
N GLY A 320 -17.18 -15.99 -20.95
CA GLY A 320 -16.16 -16.98 -21.23
C GLY A 320 -16.48 -17.93 -22.38
N SER A 321 -17.64 -17.77 -23.03
CA SER A 321 -17.99 -18.64 -24.20
C SER A 321 -17.09 -18.38 -25.41
N ASN A 322 -16.72 -17.12 -25.63
CA ASN A 322 -15.79 -16.71 -26.68
C ASN A 322 -14.75 -15.75 -26.13
N TRP A 323 -13.51 -15.86 -26.60
CA TRP A 323 -12.38 -15.01 -26.22
C TRP A 323 -11.72 -14.38 -27.44
N GLU A 324 -11.54 -13.06 -27.40
CA GLU A 324 -10.92 -12.26 -28.45
C GLU A 324 -9.58 -11.71 -27.92
N ARG A 325 -8.48 -11.95 -28.66
CA ARG A 325 -7.19 -11.33 -28.36
C ARG A 325 -7.19 -9.89 -28.81
N ILE A 326 -6.82 -8.98 -27.91
CA ILE A 326 -6.85 -7.54 -28.13
C ILE A 326 -5.49 -6.84 -27.93
N SER A 327 -4.43 -7.62 -27.68
CA SER A 327 -3.06 -7.11 -27.44
C SER A 327 -2.25 -6.85 -28.71
N ASP A 328 -2.72 -7.24 -29.91
CA ASP A 328 -1.92 -7.15 -31.13
C ASP A 328 -1.42 -5.75 -31.50
N PRO A 329 -2.19 -4.65 -31.28
CA PRO A 329 -1.73 -3.29 -31.53
C PRO A 329 -0.78 -2.72 -30.48
N LEU A 330 -0.58 -3.42 -29.35
CA LEU A 330 0.22 -2.95 -28.21
C LEU A 330 1.68 -3.44 -28.31
N PRO A 331 2.62 -2.82 -27.57
CA PRO A 331 3.97 -3.34 -27.43
C PRO A 331 3.95 -4.80 -26.95
N GLN A 332 4.68 -5.67 -27.64
CA GLN A 332 4.63 -7.11 -27.46
C GLN A 332 5.61 -7.61 -26.40
N ASN A 333 5.26 -8.72 -25.75
CA ASN A 333 6.10 -9.47 -24.79
C ASN A 333 6.33 -8.80 -23.44
N PHE A 334 5.75 -7.64 -23.16
CA PHE A 334 5.86 -7.01 -21.85
C PHE A 334 4.80 -7.54 -20.89
N TRP A 335 5.15 -7.60 -19.64
CA TRP A 335 4.26 -7.96 -18.55
C TRP A 335 3.04 -7.02 -18.49
N ILE A 336 1.83 -7.56 -18.52
CA ILE A 336 0.62 -6.77 -18.31
C ILE A 336 0.47 -6.54 -16.79
N SER A 337 0.79 -5.34 -16.33
CA SER A 337 0.74 -5.04 -14.91
C SER A 337 -0.69 -4.84 -14.40
N ARG A 338 -1.57 -4.22 -15.21
CA ARG A 338 -3.00 -4.08 -14.89
C ARG A 338 -3.86 -4.03 -16.13
N VAL A 339 -5.07 -4.57 -16.00
CA VAL A 339 -6.21 -4.30 -16.87
C VAL A 339 -7.35 -3.79 -16.02
N VAL A 340 -8.00 -2.70 -16.42
CA VAL A 340 -9.09 -2.07 -15.66
C VAL A 340 -10.25 -1.75 -16.59
N ALA A 341 -11.35 -2.50 -16.49
CA ALA A 341 -12.61 -2.17 -17.14
C ALA A 341 -13.20 -0.92 -16.48
N SER A 342 -13.64 0.05 -17.30
CA SER A 342 -14.18 1.31 -16.79
C SER A 342 -15.45 1.10 -15.95
N LYS A 343 -15.57 1.93 -14.93
CA LYS A 343 -16.75 2.03 -14.06
C LYS A 343 -17.87 2.87 -14.66
N PHE A 344 -17.61 3.58 -15.77
CA PHE A 344 -18.53 4.56 -16.37
C PHE A 344 -19.00 4.19 -17.77
N ASP A 345 -18.21 3.42 -18.52
CA ASP A 345 -18.53 3.01 -19.89
C ASP A 345 -18.07 1.57 -20.15
N THR A 346 -19.00 0.73 -20.60
CA THR A 346 -18.74 -0.70 -20.85
C THR A 346 -17.71 -0.96 -21.93
N SER A 347 -17.56 -0.06 -22.90
CA SER A 347 -16.61 -0.21 -24.02
C SER A 347 -15.19 0.25 -23.67
N THR A 348 -15.05 0.96 -22.54
CA THR A 348 -13.77 1.53 -22.13
C THR A 348 -12.97 0.58 -21.23
N VAL A 349 -11.69 0.44 -21.54
CA VAL A 349 -10.71 -0.34 -20.75
C VAL A 349 -9.35 0.37 -20.75
N PHE A 350 -8.68 0.33 -19.60
CA PHE A 350 -7.32 0.82 -19.41
C PHE A 350 -6.38 -0.37 -19.22
N VAL A 351 -5.16 -0.25 -19.76
CA VAL A 351 -4.12 -1.27 -19.64
C VAL A 351 -2.79 -0.62 -19.36
N SER A 352 -2.05 -1.15 -18.41
CA SER A 352 -0.65 -0.81 -18.19
C SER A 352 0.26 -2.00 -18.42
N LEU A 353 1.42 -1.73 -19.04
CA LEU A 353 2.47 -2.70 -19.31
C LEU A 353 3.73 -2.29 -18.55
N ASN A 354 4.45 -3.28 -18.05
CA ASN A 354 5.70 -3.09 -17.33
C ASN A 354 6.83 -3.83 -18.07
N GLY A 355 7.76 -3.07 -18.62
CA GLY A 355 8.87 -3.58 -19.41
C GLY A 355 10.21 -3.68 -18.65
N TYR A 356 10.24 -3.45 -17.33
CA TYR A 356 11.49 -3.32 -16.60
C TYR A 356 12.38 -4.58 -16.71
N ARG A 357 11.79 -5.78 -16.79
CA ARG A 357 12.51 -7.06 -17.00
C ARG A 357 13.19 -7.18 -18.36
N TRP A 358 12.90 -6.26 -19.27
CA TRP A 358 13.47 -6.16 -20.63
C TRP A 358 14.25 -4.85 -20.82
N ASP A 359 14.72 -4.21 -19.71
CA ASP A 359 15.41 -2.91 -19.72
C ASP A 359 14.61 -1.80 -20.40
N ASN A 360 13.28 -1.92 -20.42
CA ASN A 360 12.38 -0.89 -20.91
C ASN A 360 11.64 -0.24 -19.75
N PHE A 361 11.92 1.04 -19.51
CA PHE A 361 11.34 1.84 -18.42
C PHE A 361 10.31 2.85 -18.93
N GLU A 362 9.84 2.73 -20.18
CA GLU A 362 8.80 3.61 -20.71
C GLU A 362 7.48 3.45 -19.91
N PRO A 363 6.79 4.59 -19.63
CA PRO A 363 5.47 4.56 -19.01
C PRO A 363 4.41 4.10 -20.02
N LEU A 364 4.18 2.81 -20.10
CA LEU A 364 3.29 2.20 -21.05
C LEU A 364 1.86 2.10 -20.48
N LEU A 365 1.04 3.12 -20.74
CA LEU A 365 -0.37 3.19 -20.38
C LEU A 365 -1.23 3.40 -21.62
N PHE A 366 -2.27 2.60 -21.77
CA PHE A 366 -3.17 2.64 -22.92
C PHE A 366 -4.63 2.63 -22.50
N LYS A 367 -5.46 3.31 -23.31
CA LYS A 367 -6.92 3.33 -23.18
C LYS A 367 -7.54 2.88 -24.51
N SER A 368 -8.55 2.05 -24.42
CA SER A 368 -9.47 1.73 -25.51
C SER A 368 -10.89 2.19 -25.14
N THR A 369 -11.68 2.59 -26.13
CA THR A 369 -13.11 2.92 -25.98
C THR A 369 -14.00 2.05 -26.89
N ASP A 370 -13.45 0.93 -27.37
CA ASP A 370 -14.11 0.02 -28.31
C ASP A 370 -13.84 -1.46 -27.98
N TYR A 371 -13.75 -1.78 -26.68
CA TYR A 371 -13.48 -3.12 -26.14
C TYR A 371 -12.08 -3.66 -26.51
N GLY A 372 -11.09 -2.79 -26.71
CA GLY A 372 -9.71 -3.18 -27.02
C GLY A 372 -9.40 -3.36 -28.49
N LYS A 373 -10.28 -2.94 -29.41
CA LYS A 373 -10.00 -3.02 -30.86
C LYS A 373 -8.95 -1.98 -31.28
N THR A 374 -9.07 -0.77 -30.72
CA THR A 374 -8.09 0.30 -30.92
C THR A 374 -7.60 0.85 -29.59
N TRP A 375 -6.35 1.37 -29.59
CA TRP A 375 -5.69 1.84 -28.38
C TRP A 375 -5.08 3.22 -28.57
N ILE A 376 -5.20 4.04 -27.54
CA ILE A 376 -4.57 5.37 -27.45
C ILE A 376 -3.60 5.33 -26.27
N GLN A 377 -2.35 5.69 -26.51
CA GLN A 377 -1.36 5.83 -25.43
C GLN A 377 -1.66 7.10 -24.61
N LEU A 378 -1.74 6.93 -23.29
CA LEU A 378 -1.95 7.97 -22.31
C LEU A 378 -0.65 8.35 -21.61
N GLY A 379 -0.67 9.46 -20.85
CA GLY A 379 0.38 9.79 -19.89
C GLY A 379 1.76 10.01 -20.49
N LYS A 380 1.86 10.59 -21.70
CA LYS A 380 3.16 10.88 -22.35
C LYS A 380 4.07 11.82 -21.55
N ASN A 381 3.54 12.49 -20.55
CA ASN A 381 4.27 13.38 -19.66
C ASN A 381 4.69 12.70 -18.33
N LEU A 382 4.35 11.43 -18.13
CA LEU A 382 4.86 10.65 -17.00
C LEU A 382 6.39 10.51 -17.10
N PRO A 383 7.09 10.36 -15.97
CA PRO A 383 8.53 10.11 -15.99
C PRO A 383 8.85 8.79 -16.70
N TYR A 384 10.11 8.63 -17.09
CA TYR A 384 10.62 7.40 -17.71
C TYR A 384 10.76 6.29 -16.64
N GLU A 385 9.63 5.74 -16.24
CA GLU A 385 9.48 4.73 -15.18
C GLU A 385 8.37 3.75 -15.53
N PRO A 386 8.52 2.45 -15.18
CA PRO A 386 7.48 1.46 -15.39
C PRO A 386 6.21 1.79 -14.62
N ILE A 387 5.07 1.45 -15.19
CA ILE A 387 3.77 1.56 -14.53
C ILE A 387 3.42 0.22 -13.88
N ASN A 388 3.25 0.23 -12.56
CA ASN A 388 2.88 -0.97 -11.79
C ASN A 388 1.36 -1.10 -11.65
N VAL A 389 0.66 0.02 -11.53
CA VAL A 389 -0.79 0.03 -11.31
C VAL A 389 -1.45 1.24 -11.96
N VAL A 390 -2.65 1.03 -12.48
CA VAL A 390 -3.59 2.08 -12.91
C VAL A 390 -4.93 1.84 -12.24
N ALA A 391 -5.59 2.91 -11.79
CA ALA A 391 -6.93 2.87 -11.21
C ALA A 391 -7.78 4.05 -11.70
N GLU A 392 -9.01 3.77 -12.13
CA GLU A 392 -10.03 4.78 -12.42
C GLU A 392 -10.73 5.18 -11.12
N ASP A 393 -10.94 6.48 -10.91
CA ASP A 393 -11.67 6.97 -9.74
C ASP A 393 -13.13 6.47 -9.75
N PRO A 394 -13.68 6.02 -8.61
CA PRO A 394 -15.05 5.49 -8.59
C PRO A 394 -16.15 6.55 -8.75
N LEU A 395 -15.83 7.84 -8.59
CA LEU A 395 -16.82 8.94 -8.58
C LEU A 395 -16.62 9.95 -9.72
N ASN A 396 -15.46 9.95 -10.38
CA ASN A 396 -15.14 10.90 -11.45
C ASN A 396 -14.36 10.21 -12.57
N GLN A 397 -15.01 9.99 -13.72
CA GLN A 397 -14.41 9.31 -14.89
C GLN A 397 -13.19 10.00 -15.49
N ASN A 398 -12.97 11.28 -15.19
CA ASN A 398 -11.82 12.04 -15.69
C ASN A 398 -10.58 11.86 -14.82
N ILE A 399 -10.72 11.25 -13.64
CA ILE A 399 -9.61 11.03 -12.72
C ILE A 399 -9.07 9.62 -12.87
N ILE A 400 -7.80 9.55 -13.28
CA ILE A 400 -7.05 8.31 -13.40
C ILE A 400 -5.81 8.42 -12.50
N TYR A 401 -5.61 7.44 -11.64
CA TYR A 401 -4.41 7.33 -10.80
C TYR A 401 -3.43 6.32 -11.40
N VAL A 402 -2.15 6.61 -11.27
CA VAL A 402 -1.06 5.75 -11.74
C VAL A 402 0.02 5.67 -10.67
N GLY A 403 0.42 4.45 -10.33
CA GLY A 403 1.60 4.16 -9.51
C GLY A 403 2.78 3.69 -10.36
N THR A 404 3.94 4.33 -10.15
CA THR A 404 5.22 4.01 -10.81
C THR A 404 6.24 3.52 -9.78
N ASP A 405 7.49 3.32 -10.19
CA ASP A 405 8.58 2.89 -9.29
C ASP A 405 8.99 3.96 -8.25
N HIS A 406 8.69 5.24 -8.48
CA HIS A 406 9.12 6.29 -7.56
C HIS A 406 8.00 7.25 -7.12
N GLY A 407 6.75 6.98 -7.46
CA GLY A 407 5.69 7.88 -7.05
C GLY A 407 4.30 7.52 -7.50
N ILE A 408 3.40 8.45 -7.20
CA ILE A 408 1.99 8.38 -7.55
C ILE A 408 1.56 9.65 -8.30
N TYR A 409 0.77 9.45 -9.34
CA TYR A 409 0.31 10.50 -10.24
C TYR A 409 -1.21 10.42 -10.41
N ALA A 410 -1.84 11.56 -10.63
CA ALA A 410 -3.25 11.65 -10.99
C ALA A 410 -3.44 12.49 -12.25
N SER A 411 -4.31 12.04 -13.14
CA SER A 411 -4.84 12.83 -14.23
C SER A 411 -6.23 13.34 -13.86
N LEU A 412 -6.59 14.53 -14.33
CA LEU A 412 -7.90 15.16 -14.16
C LEU A 412 -8.67 15.29 -15.49
N ASN A 413 -8.09 14.78 -16.59
CA ASN A 413 -8.62 14.88 -17.94
C ASN A 413 -8.62 13.54 -18.69
N GLY A 414 -8.93 12.47 -17.98
CA GLY A 414 -9.09 11.14 -18.56
C GLY A 414 -7.79 10.44 -18.97
N GLY A 415 -6.65 10.88 -18.42
CA GLY A 415 -5.35 10.27 -18.65
C GLY A 415 -4.47 10.97 -19.68
N GLU A 416 -4.85 12.15 -20.19
CA GLU A 416 -4.03 12.89 -21.15
C GLU A 416 -2.79 13.49 -20.50
N ILE A 417 -2.96 14.13 -19.33
CA ILE A 417 -1.88 14.77 -18.55
C ILE A 417 -1.95 14.28 -17.11
N PHE A 418 -0.81 13.88 -16.57
CA PHE A 418 -0.66 13.45 -15.19
C PHE A 418 0.14 14.46 -14.38
N TYR A 419 -0.25 14.65 -13.14
CA TYR A 419 0.41 15.50 -12.15
C TYR A 419 0.84 14.65 -10.96
N PRO A 420 2.03 14.88 -10.38
CA PRO A 420 2.44 14.18 -9.16
C PRO A 420 1.55 14.61 -7.98
N ILE A 421 1.03 13.63 -7.25
CA ILE A 421 0.29 13.84 -6.00
C ILE A 421 1.09 13.33 -4.80
N SER A 422 2.40 13.34 -4.91
CA SER A 422 3.37 12.71 -4.01
C SER A 422 4.00 13.67 -3.01
N LYS A 423 3.38 14.81 -2.70
CA LYS A 423 3.89 15.72 -1.65
C LYS A 423 3.97 14.99 -0.31
N ASN A 424 5.17 14.93 0.29
CA ASN A 424 5.48 14.17 1.50
C ASN A 424 5.37 12.62 1.34
N PHE A 425 5.28 12.13 0.13
CA PHE A 425 5.34 10.71 -0.18
C PHE A 425 6.79 10.30 -0.46
N PRO A 426 7.29 9.17 0.03
CA PRO A 426 8.66 8.74 -0.23
C PRO A 426 8.85 8.26 -1.67
N PHE A 427 10.08 8.30 -2.16
CA PHE A 427 10.45 7.59 -3.38
C PHE A 427 10.39 6.08 -3.11
N ALA A 428 9.32 5.46 -3.56
CA ALA A 428 9.09 4.02 -3.40
C ALA A 428 8.18 3.50 -4.52
N PRO A 429 8.37 2.26 -4.96
CA PRO A 429 7.47 1.65 -5.92
C PRO A 429 6.04 1.56 -5.38
N VAL A 430 5.09 2.05 -6.14
CA VAL A 430 3.66 1.93 -5.85
C VAL A 430 3.12 0.73 -6.61
N HIS A 431 2.85 -0.36 -5.90
CA HIS A 431 2.44 -1.63 -6.51
C HIS A 431 0.93 -1.76 -6.64
N ASP A 432 0.16 -1.14 -5.73
CA ASP A 432 -1.29 -1.23 -5.80
C ASP A 432 -2.00 0.00 -5.21
N LEU A 433 -3.23 0.24 -5.67
CA LEU A 433 -4.07 1.39 -5.31
C LEU A 433 -5.52 0.96 -5.18
N VAL A 434 -6.18 1.42 -4.12
CA VAL A 434 -7.62 1.30 -3.98
C VAL A 434 -8.23 2.62 -3.48
N ILE A 435 -9.38 2.99 -4.02
CA ILE A 435 -10.10 4.21 -3.63
C ILE A 435 -11.38 3.81 -2.91
N HIS A 436 -11.52 4.23 -1.63
CA HIS A 436 -12.74 4.02 -0.88
C HIS A 436 -13.84 5.02 -1.33
N PRO A 437 -14.93 4.55 -1.99
CA PRO A 437 -15.90 5.46 -2.62
C PRO A 437 -16.72 6.27 -1.60
N ARG A 438 -17.01 5.73 -0.42
CA ARG A 438 -17.75 6.42 0.66
C ARG A 438 -16.87 7.45 1.36
N ASP A 439 -15.68 7.04 1.79
CA ASP A 439 -14.80 7.88 2.61
C ASP A 439 -13.90 8.79 1.74
N ARG A 440 -13.88 8.57 0.42
CA ARG A 440 -13.08 9.33 -0.56
C ARG A 440 -11.61 9.39 -0.20
N GLU A 441 -11.09 8.24 0.21
CA GLU A 441 -9.69 8.06 0.55
C GLU A 441 -9.02 7.14 -0.45
N LEU A 442 -7.86 7.54 -0.94
CA LEU A 442 -6.97 6.75 -1.77
C LEU A 442 -5.98 6.05 -0.84
N VAL A 443 -5.98 4.72 -0.87
CA VAL A 443 -5.02 3.88 -0.15
C VAL A 443 -3.97 3.41 -1.13
N ILE A 444 -2.69 3.56 -0.77
CA ILE A 444 -1.53 3.40 -1.63
C ILE A 444 -0.62 2.35 -1.00
N ALA A 445 -0.44 1.22 -1.66
CA ALA A 445 0.50 0.17 -1.25
C ALA A 445 1.85 0.35 -1.92
N THR A 446 2.90 0.46 -1.12
CA THR A 446 4.28 0.57 -1.63
C THR A 446 5.08 -0.70 -1.40
N HIS A 447 6.01 -0.97 -2.29
CA HIS A 447 6.95 -2.06 -2.10
C HIS A 447 8.22 -1.54 -1.42
N GLY A 448 8.20 -1.53 -0.06
CA GLY A 448 9.34 -1.13 0.77
C GLY A 448 9.09 0.02 1.74
N ARG A 449 8.00 0.79 1.60
CA ARG A 449 7.66 1.92 2.48
C ARG A 449 6.25 1.83 3.09
N SER A 450 5.70 0.62 3.17
CA SER A 450 4.41 0.35 3.81
C SER A 450 3.21 0.98 3.07
N ILE A 451 2.14 1.34 3.76
CA ILE A 451 0.89 1.86 3.20
C ILE A 451 0.75 3.34 3.52
N TYR A 452 0.24 4.10 2.55
CA TYR A 452 -0.15 5.50 2.70
C TYR A 452 -1.63 5.70 2.41
N LYS A 453 -2.18 6.76 2.95
CA LYS A 453 -3.57 7.16 2.75
C LYS A 453 -3.65 8.64 2.43
N ALA A 454 -4.45 9.00 1.43
CA ALA A 454 -4.70 10.38 1.04
C ALA A 454 -6.20 10.64 0.91
N ASP A 455 -6.66 11.76 1.47
CA ASP A 455 -8.00 12.28 1.19
C ASP A 455 -8.03 12.86 -0.24
N VAL A 456 -8.91 12.33 -1.08
CA VAL A 456 -9.07 12.75 -2.48
C VAL A 456 -10.39 13.48 -2.73
N LYS A 457 -11.13 13.82 -1.69
CA LYS A 457 -12.44 14.49 -1.76
C LYS A 457 -12.40 15.75 -2.64
N HIS A 458 -11.44 16.63 -2.39
CA HIS A 458 -11.33 17.87 -3.14
C HIS A 458 -10.78 17.66 -4.55
N LEU A 459 -9.92 16.64 -4.74
CA LEU A 459 -9.47 16.24 -6.07
C LEU A 459 -10.66 15.77 -6.93
N GLN A 460 -11.54 14.94 -6.36
CA GLN A 460 -12.74 14.44 -7.04
C GLN A 460 -13.77 15.54 -7.36
N GLN A 461 -13.72 16.68 -6.66
CA GLN A 461 -14.58 17.84 -6.89
C GLN A 461 -14.06 18.79 -7.98
N LEU A 462 -12.81 18.63 -8.44
CA LEU A 462 -12.23 19.44 -9.51
C LEU A 462 -12.91 19.11 -10.85
N THR A 463 -13.96 19.86 -11.16
CA THR A 463 -14.64 19.83 -12.48
C THR A 463 -13.93 20.75 -13.47
N GLN A 464 -14.22 20.58 -14.76
CA GLN A 464 -13.69 21.48 -15.80
C GLN A 464 -14.03 22.95 -15.50
N GLU A 465 -15.24 23.22 -15.01
CA GLU A 465 -15.67 24.57 -14.60
C GLU A 465 -14.78 25.15 -13.48
N ILE A 466 -14.37 24.33 -12.50
CA ILE A 466 -13.47 24.78 -11.43
C ILE A 466 -12.05 24.98 -11.96
N LEU A 467 -11.57 24.12 -12.83
CA LEU A 467 -10.22 24.20 -13.41
C LEU A 467 -10.02 25.47 -14.26
N GLU A 468 -11.10 26.03 -14.82
CA GLU A 468 -11.10 27.29 -15.59
C GLU A 468 -11.11 28.55 -14.71
N LYS A 469 -11.48 28.45 -13.42
CA LYS A 469 -11.50 29.57 -12.48
C LYS A 469 -10.08 30.00 -12.10
N SER A 470 -9.88 31.29 -11.92
CA SER A 470 -8.59 31.82 -11.45
C SER A 470 -8.31 31.39 -10.01
N ILE A 471 -9.36 31.33 -9.20
CA ILE A 471 -9.36 30.90 -7.81
C ILE A 471 -10.71 30.25 -7.46
N TYR A 472 -10.67 29.19 -6.65
CA TYR A 472 -11.87 28.55 -6.10
C TYR A 472 -11.60 28.10 -4.66
N ILE A 473 -12.57 28.28 -3.77
CA ILE A 473 -12.51 27.80 -2.39
C ILE A 473 -13.58 26.72 -2.18
N PHE A 474 -13.18 25.59 -1.61
CA PHE A 474 -14.10 24.49 -1.32
C PHE A 474 -14.85 24.72 -0.02
N GLU A 475 -15.91 23.95 0.20
CA GLU A 475 -16.58 23.90 1.48
C GLU A 475 -15.64 23.42 2.59
N ILE A 476 -15.78 24.02 3.75
CA ILE A 476 -15.01 23.69 4.95
C ILE A 476 -15.95 22.99 5.93
N GLU A 477 -15.52 21.86 6.45
CA GLU A 477 -16.29 21.10 7.43
C GLU A 477 -16.36 21.86 8.76
N LYS A 478 -17.48 21.70 9.50
CA LYS A 478 -17.61 22.27 10.84
C LYS A 478 -16.60 21.63 11.80
N ILE A 479 -16.13 22.43 12.74
CA ILE A 479 -15.22 21.99 13.80
C ILE A 479 -15.99 21.97 15.13
N TRP A 480 -15.75 20.95 15.93
CA TRP A 480 -16.29 20.87 17.27
C TRP A 480 -15.38 21.61 18.26
N PHE A 481 -15.96 22.55 19.00
CA PHE A 481 -15.25 23.28 20.03
C PHE A 481 -14.77 22.32 21.13
N ASN A 482 -13.51 22.50 21.54
CA ASN A 482 -12.93 21.78 22.66
C ASN A 482 -12.26 22.78 23.62
N LYS A 483 -12.78 22.88 24.83
CA LYS A 483 -12.25 23.75 25.89
C LYS A 483 -10.78 23.47 26.24
N ASN A 484 -10.28 22.30 25.88
CA ASN A 484 -8.90 21.88 26.14
C ASN A 484 -7.91 22.28 25.03
N TRP A 485 -8.37 22.99 23.97
CA TRP A 485 -7.43 23.50 22.97
C TRP A 485 -6.32 24.31 23.63
N GLY A 486 -5.08 24.06 23.24
CA GLY A 486 -3.87 24.69 23.78
C GLY A 486 -3.44 24.21 25.15
N ASN A 487 -4.23 23.37 25.83
CA ASN A 487 -3.85 22.81 27.12
C ASN A 487 -3.14 21.46 26.94
N LYS A 488 -2.24 21.16 27.88
CA LYS A 488 -1.58 19.86 28.00
C LYS A 488 -2.42 18.94 28.87
N THR A 489 -2.53 17.68 28.49
CA THR A 489 -3.16 16.64 29.32
C THR A 489 -2.25 16.27 30.50
N TYR A 490 -0.95 16.20 30.23
CA TYR A 490 0.11 15.95 31.21
C TYR A 490 1.22 16.97 31.02
N SER A 491 2.04 17.22 32.05
CA SER A 491 3.13 18.21 31.99
C SER A 491 4.11 17.98 30.84
N TRP A 492 4.31 16.73 30.46
CA TRP A 492 5.20 16.28 29.38
C TRP A 492 4.51 16.09 28.04
N SER A 493 3.16 16.17 27.96
CA SER A 493 2.44 15.98 26.70
C SER A 493 2.45 17.25 25.84
N GLU A 494 2.30 17.08 24.53
CA GLU A 494 2.03 18.21 23.63
C GLU A 494 0.63 18.79 23.90
N PRO A 495 0.45 20.12 23.73
CA PRO A 495 -0.85 20.74 23.83
C PRO A 495 -1.83 20.21 22.79
N VAL A 496 -3.11 20.14 23.13
CA VAL A 496 -4.19 19.81 22.19
C VAL A 496 -4.34 20.95 21.18
N LYS A 497 -3.91 20.77 19.94
CA LYS A 497 -3.97 21.77 18.86
C LYS A 497 -5.13 21.47 17.93
N PRO A 498 -6.08 22.41 17.73
CA PRO A 498 -7.06 22.28 16.66
C PRO A 498 -6.40 22.51 15.30
N GLU A 499 -6.95 21.90 14.26
CA GLU A 499 -6.54 22.15 12.89
C GLU A 499 -7.79 22.34 12.01
N LEU A 500 -7.87 23.50 11.37
CA LEU A 500 -8.82 23.79 10.31
C LEU A 500 -8.07 23.74 8.98
N LYS A 501 -8.37 22.76 8.12
CA LYS A 501 -7.85 22.71 6.76
C LYS A 501 -8.74 23.55 5.84
N ILE A 502 -8.15 24.52 5.18
CA ILE A 502 -8.82 25.41 4.21
C ILE A 502 -8.36 25.01 2.82
N PRO A 503 -9.18 24.23 2.06
CA PRO A 503 -8.85 23.79 0.72
C PRO A 503 -9.25 24.85 -0.30
N PHE A 504 -8.35 25.14 -1.25
CA PHE A 504 -8.62 26.04 -2.37
C PHE A 504 -7.81 25.65 -3.61
N TYR A 505 -8.28 26.05 -4.78
CA TYR A 505 -7.66 25.80 -6.07
C TYR A 505 -7.20 27.12 -6.70
N LEU A 506 -6.05 27.08 -7.38
CA LEU A 506 -5.52 28.19 -8.21
C LEU A 506 -5.13 27.66 -9.59
N ASN A 507 -5.45 28.42 -10.64
CA ASN A 507 -5.04 28.07 -12.00
C ASN A 507 -3.61 28.48 -12.37
N GLN A 508 -2.86 29.07 -11.45
CA GLN A 508 -1.44 29.43 -11.57
C GLN A 508 -0.85 29.76 -10.20
N ASN A 509 0.48 29.79 -10.10
CA ASN A 509 1.16 30.23 -8.89
C ASN A 509 0.83 31.70 -8.61
N LYS A 510 0.36 32.00 -7.40
CA LYS A 510 -0.05 33.36 -7.00
C LYS A 510 0.25 33.64 -5.53
N ASN A 511 0.43 34.96 -5.24
CA ASN A 511 0.32 35.46 -3.88
C ASN A 511 -1.17 35.70 -3.58
N VAL A 512 -1.66 35.13 -2.50
CA VAL A 512 -3.02 35.32 -2.02
C VAL A 512 -3.03 35.85 -0.61
N GLU A 513 -4.05 36.63 -0.28
CA GLU A 513 -4.35 37.04 1.10
C GLU A 513 -5.54 36.25 1.63
N LEU A 514 -5.32 35.48 2.68
CA LEU A 514 -6.33 34.70 3.37
C LEU A 514 -6.77 35.47 4.62
N ARG A 515 -8.08 35.70 4.78
CA ARG A 515 -8.68 36.32 5.96
C ARG A 515 -9.75 35.43 6.55
N ILE A 516 -9.85 35.45 7.88
CA ILE A 516 -10.95 34.82 8.61
C ILE A 516 -11.70 35.92 9.35
N ILE A 517 -13.01 35.98 9.11
CA ILE A 517 -13.87 37.06 9.58
C ILE A 517 -15.05 36.44 10.32
N SER A 518 -15.37 36.94 11.49
CA SER A 518 -16.55 36.51 12.25
C SER A 518 -17.84 36.99 11.59
N GLU A 519 -18.96 36.39 11.94
CA GLU A 519 -20.31 36.77 11.50
C GLU A 519 -20.61 38.27 11.74
N ASN A 520 -19.99 38.86 12.74
CA ASN A 520 -20.14 40.30 13.10
C ASN A 520 -19.06 41.20 12.47
N GLY A 521 -18.35 40.73 11.44
CA GLY A 521 -17.38 41.49 10.66
C GLY A 521 -16.02 41.72 11.36
N VAL A 522 -15.72 41.03 12.45
CA VAL A 522 -14.39 41.12 13.11
C VAL A 522 -13.40 40.21 12.37
N THR A 523 -12.35 40.78 11.81
CA THR A 523 -11.23 39.99 11.26
C THR A 523 -10.44 39.40 12.42
N VAL A 524 -10.45 38.06 12.52
CA VAL A 524 -9.78 37.32 13.60
C VAL A 524 -8.44 36.72 13.18
N PHE A 525 -8.19 36.68 11.88
CA PHE A 525 -6.93 36.21 11.30
C PHE A 525 -6.74 36.76 9.89
N SER A 526 -5.49 37.11 9.54
CA SER A 526 -5.09 37.48 8.17
C SER A 526 -3.65 37.03 7.91
N LYS A 527 -3.41 36.47 6.72
CA LYS A 527 -2.09 36.01 6.30
C LYS A 527 -1.93 36.10 4.77
N LYS A 528 -0.77 36.59 4.34
CA LYS A 528 -0.35 36.49 2.92
C LYS A 528 0.38 35.16 2.71
N LEU A 529 0.05 34.47 1.62
CA LEU A 529 0.56 33.16 1.26
C LEU A 529 1.07 33.18 -0.17
N ASN A 530 2.21 32.52 -0.42
CA ASN A 530 2.60 32.10 -1.76
C ASN A 530 1.95 30.75 -1.97
N ALA A 531 1.04 30.64 -2.93
CA ALA A 531 0.31 29.43 -3.21
C ALA A 531 0.60 28.95 -4.63
N ASP A 532 0.67 27.62 -4.78
CA ASP A 532 1.05 26.95 -6.01
C ASP A 532 -0.15 26.77 -6.96
N TYR A 533 0.13 26.56 -8.23
CA TYR A 533 -0.85 26.03 -9.19
C TYR A 533 -1.46 24.72 -8.68
N GLY A 534 -2.76 24.55 -8.83
CA GLY A 534 -3.49 23.34 -8.44
C GLY A 534 -4.17 23.45 -7.09
N LEU A 535 -4.35 22.31 -6.43
CA LEU A 535 -5.03 22.18 -5.15
C LEU A 535 -4.10 22.54 -3.99
N ASN A 536 -4.51 23.48 -3.17
CA ASN A 536 -3.79 23.98 -2.01
C ASN A 536 -4.57 23.73 -0.73
N TYR A 537 -3.84 23.54 0.38
CA TYR A 537 -4.39 23.43 1.73
C TYR A 537 -3.66 24.37 2.67
N PHE A 538 -4.40 25.26 3.31
CA PHE A 538 -3.86 26.06 4.40
C PHE A 538 -4.36 25.51 5.73
N SER A 539 -3.42 25.12 6.62
CA SER A 539 -3.75 24.67 7.97
C SER A 539 -3.76 25.85 8.92
N TYR A 540 -4.89 26.07 9.55
CA TYR A 540 -5.10 27.11 10.56
C TYR A 540 -5.40 26.49 11.92
N ASN A 541 -4.69 26.92 12.95
CA ASN A 541 -4.78 26.38 14.30
C ASN A 541 -5.85 27.07 15.18
N LEU A 542 -6.76 27.83 14.60
CA LEU A 542 -7.85 28.56 15.25
C LEU A 542 -7.40 29.56 16.33
N THR A 543 -6.16 30.03 16.30
CA THR A 543 -5.66 31.04 17.23
C THR A 543 -6.00 32.46 16.78
N THR A 544 -6.13 33.38 17.72
CA THR A 544 -6.36 34.82 17.46
C THR A 544 -5.63 35.70 18.46
N ASP A 545 -5.56 37.00 18.20
CA ASP A 545 -5.01 37.98 19.14
C ASP A 545 -6.03 38.45 20.16
N SER A 546 -5.54 39.07 21.25
CA SER A 546 -6.38 39.52 22.37
C SER A 546 -7.40 40.58 21.95
N LEU A 547 -7.03 41.50 21.05
CA LEU A 547 -7.92 42.59 20.64
C LEU A 547 -9.07 42.09 19.80
N SER A 548 -8.77 41.20 18.83
CA SER A 548 -9.76 40.53 18.00
C SER A 548 -10.73 39.69 18.83
N LEU A 549 -10.20 38.94 19.82
CA LEU A 549 -11.01 38.11 20.70
C LEU A 549 -11.95 38.95 21.60
N ILE A 550 -11.46 40.06 22.19
CA ILE A 550 -12.30 40.99 22.97
C ILE A 550 -13.44 41.55 22.11
N LYS A 551 -13.14 42.03 20.89
CA LYS A 551 -14.15 42.51 19.96
C LYS A 551 -15.20 41.43 19.66
N LEU A 552 -14.76 40.21 19.41
CA LEU A 552 -15.62 39.06 19.11
C LEU A 552 -16.57 38.75 20.29
N ILE A 553 -16.05 38.67 21.53
CA ILE A 553 -16.84 38.40 22.73
C ILE A 553 -17.84 39.53 22.99
N THR A 554 -17.44 40.78 22.82
CA THR A 554 -18.29 41.96 23.04
C THR A 554 -19.45 41.99 22.04
N THR A 555 -19.18 41.72 20.77
CA THR A 555 -20.21 41.69 19.71
C THR A 555 -21.19 40.53 19.84
N LYS A 556 -20.79 39.43 20.46
CA LYS A 556 -21.66 38.25 20.71
C LYS A 556 -22.43 38.31 22.04
N ASN A 557 -22.33 39.36 22.81
CA ASN A 557 -22.95 39.49 24.14
C ASN A 557 -22.56 38.37 25.15
N GLN A 558 -21.41 37.72 24.96
CA GLN A 558 -20.94 36.60 25.79
C GLN A 558 -20.09 37.11 27.00
N LYS A 559 -20.49 38.22 27.61
CA LYS A 559 -19.74 38.87 28.71
C LYS A 559 -19.52 37.94 29.91
N THR A 560 -20.41 37.01 30.19
CA THR A 560 -20.30 36.07 31.32
C THR A 560 -19.17 35.05 31.20
N LYS A 561 -18.70 34.76 29.97
CA LYS A 561 -17.59 33.83 29.69
C LYS A 561 -16.27 34.55 29.33
N THR A 562 -16.20 35.87 29.48
CA THR A 562 -15.07 36.68 29.01
C THR A 562 -13.74 36.27 29.64
N GLU A 563 -13.70 36.01 30.94
CA GLU A 563 -12.49 35.62 31.65
C GLU A 563 -12.00 34.23 31.20
N GLU A 564 -12.91 33.30 30.99
CA GLU A 564 -12.59 31.97 30.52
C GLU A 564 -11.95 31.98 29.11
N TYR A 565 -12.52 32.75 28.18
CA TYR A 565 -12.02 32.84 26.81
C TYR A 565 -10.72 33.66 26.69
N LEU A 566 -10.51 34.69 27.54
CA LEU A 566 -9.30 35.48 27.56
C LEU A 566 -8.15 34.82 28.33
N SER A 567 -8.41 33.73 29.03
CA SER A 567 -7.37 32.97 29.70
C SER A 567 -6.46 32.27 28.68
N ARG A 568 -5.17 32.68 28.67
CA ARG A 568 -4.17 32.02 27.82
C ARG A 568 -4.01 30.57 28.24
N LYS A 569 -3.98 29.68 27.22
CA LYS A 569 -3.80 28.26 27.43
C LYS A 569 -2.34 27.89 27.74
N SER A 570 -2.05 26.63 28.03
CA SER A 570 -0.68 26.19 28.40
C SER A 570 0.35 26.44 27.28
N ASP A 571 -0.06 26.55 26.03
CA ASP A 571 0.78 26.90 24.89
C ASP A 571 0.91 28.43 24.66
N GLY A 572 0.33 29.25 25.52
CA GLY A 572 0.37 30.71 25.47
C GLY A 572 -0.59 31.35 24.47
N ASN A 573 -1.42 30.58 23.74
CA ASN A 573 -2.34 31.06 22.72
C ASN A 573 -3.73 31.38 23.26
N LEU A 574 -4.47 32.17 22.48
CA LEU A 574 -5.90 32.39 22.61
C LEU A 574 -6.59 31.75 21.39
N TYR A 575 -7.75 31.15 21.61
CA TYR A 575 -8.45 30.40 20.59
C TYR A 575 -9.80 31.03 20.23
N LEU A 576 -10.25 30.82 18.98
CA LEU A 576 -11.56 31.24 18.54
C LEU A 576 -12.67 30.55 19.36
N ILE A 577 -13.78 31.24 19.53
CA ILE A 577 -14.96 30.79 20.28
C ILE A 577 -16.01 30.18 19.34
N PRO A 578 -16.99 29.43 19.84
CA PRO A 578 -18.10 28.91 19.05
C PRO A 578 -18.82 29.98 18.24
N GLY A 579 -19.15 29.68 16.98
CA GLY A 579 -19.83 30.58 16.06
C GLY A 579 -19.49 30.34 14.60
N LYS A 580 -20.12 31.13 13.73
CA LYS A 580 -19.88 31.11 12.28
C LYS A 580 -18.79 32.09 11.90
N TYR A 581 -17.95 31.68 10.96
CA TYR A 581 -16.83 32.46 10.44
C TYR A 581 -16.80 32.33 8.91
N SER A 582 -16.45 33.42 8.24
CA SER A 582 -16.19 33.45 6.81
C SER A 582 -14.68 33.34 6.57
N VAL A 583 -14.29 32.49 5.66
CA VAL A 583 -12.94 32.48 5.09
C VAL A 583 -12.98 33.19 3.74
N GLU A 584 -12.18 34.22 3.58
CA GLU A 584 -12.00 34.94 2.33
C GLU A 584 -10.58 34.73 1.80
N ILE A 585 -10.47 34.47 0.49
CA ILE A 585 -9.17 34.43 -0.20
C ILE A 585 -9.22 35.43 -1.35
N PHE A 586 -8.24 36.32 -1.39
CA PHE A 586 -8.09 37.38 -2.40
C PHE A 586 -6.77 37.21 -3.14
N ASP A 587 -6.80 37.14 -4.47
CA ASP A 587 -5.63 36.92 -5.32
C ASP A 587 -5.06 38.21 -5.96
N GLY A 588 -5.53 39.38 -5.49
CA GLY A 588 -5.19 40.68 -6.04
C GLY A 588 -6.19 41.21 -7.08
N LYS A 589 -7.05 40.35 -7.62
CA LYS A 589 -8.09 40.70 -8.60
C LYS A 589 -9.45 40.20 -8.20
N GLU A 590 -9.54 38.95 -7.79
CA GLU A 590 -10.77 38.27 -7.46
C GLU A 590 -10.77 37.85 -5.99
N LYS A 591 -11.97 37.85 -5.39
CA LYS A 591 -12.22 37.40 -4.03
C LYS A 591 -13.23 36.26 -4.03
N VAL A 592 -12.87 35.16 -3.36
CA VAL A 592 -13.76 34.03 -3.12
C VAL A 592 -13.94 33.83 -1.61
N SER A 593 -15.10 33.30 -1.19
CA SER A 593 -15.38 33.08 0.22
C SER A 593 -16.20 31.81 0.44
N THR A 594 -16.03 31.22 1.63
CA THR A 594 -16.85 30.13 2.17
C THR A 594 -17.03 30.33 3.67
N ILE A 595 -17.96 29.60 4.25
CA ILE A 595 -18.29 29.70 5.70
C ILE A 595 -17.91 28.39 6.38
N PHE A 596 -17.37 28.49 7.59
CA PHE A 596 -17.24 27.34 8.50
C PHE A 596 -17.87 27.69 9.87
N GLU A 597 -18.14 26.65 10.64
CA GLU A 597 -18.73 26.77 11.98
C GLU A 597 -17.84 26.08 13.01
N ILE A 598 -17.60 26.79 14.12
CA ILE A 598 -17.12 26.18 15.37
C ILE A 598 -18.36 25.89 16.21
N ALA A 599 -18.77 24.62 16.31
CA ALA A 599 -19.98 24.20 17.00
C ALA A 599 -19.67 23.70 18.42
N GLU A 600 -20.53 23.99 19.40
CA GLU A 600 -20.50 23.35 20.72
C GLU A 600 -21.02 21.91 20.60
N ARG A 601 -20.39 20.95 21.30
CA ARG A 601 -20.95 19.60 21.43
C ARG A 601 -22.15 19.65 22.36
N ASN A 602 -23.29 19.20 21.91
CA ASN A 602 -24.40 18.92 22.81
C ASN A 602 -24.01 17.77 23.74
N GLN A 603 -24.39 17.84 25.02
CA GLN A 603 -24.06 16.81 26.02
C GLN A 603 -24.74 15.45 25.78
N GLU A 604 -25.48 15.31 24.68
CA GLU A 604 -26.28 14.10 24.33
C GLU A 604 -25.77 13.35 23.07
N GLU A 605 -24.63 13.74 22.48
CA GLU A 605 -24.01 13.01 21.35
C GLU A 605 -22.63 12.43 21.74
#